data_33293fa2ed563d5540192c02de0efe02
#
_entry.id   33293fa2ed563d5540192c02de0efe02
#
_cell.length_a   1.000
_cell.length_b   1.000
_cell.length_c   1.000
_cell.angle_alpha   90.00
_cell.angle_beta   90.00
_cell.angle_gamma   90.00
#
_symmetry.space_group_name_H-M   'P 1'
#
loop_
_entity.id
_entity.type
_entity.pdbx_description
1 polymer ?
#
loop_
_entity_poly.entity_id
_entity_poly.type
_entity_poly.pdbx_seq_one_letter_code
_entity_poly.pdbx_strand_id
1 'polypeptide(L)'
;MLKSISLKRIRTFMMSWNFFMITCYAMIFMFSTNYIIANNLSRDFLSSLNYIPENPGLIFFETLILFSCVIVLMNFFDHRVKEYPFENLLFLSIETILGFFIMKSLYFSYHGIIYLIFCDALFRFKENKYVRWLTIPLSLLLIISNYDFFSTLFPLVNADAYFEVYTSTTRGLLQVGINILDIINLLFFILFLMIYIANEVQENERMTQELIMVHQVNHELENYAAVSEKIAEDKERKRLAREIHDTLGHALTGIAAGVDACIAMIDINPEATKKQLMVISKVVRQGIVDVRNSLNKLRPGALEQHGFKGAIENMIEEFTSVSDLTISLDYRLDKVDFENTKEDILFRVIQESVTNAVRHGDATHIDISLYIEDNSLYLKIQDNGQGCEEIHYGFGLKQMKERLGMINGKVAYDGHRGFLTIVTIPLQEGELYD
;
A
#
# COMPACT_ATOMS: atom_id res chain seq x y z
N MET A 1 18.31 26.67 -10.18
CA MET A 1 18.19 27.92 -9.45
C MET A 1 16.87 28.08 -8.68
N LEU A 2 15.77 27.46 -9.06
CA LEU A 2 14.50 27.47 -8.32
C LEU A 2 14.49 26.63 -7.01
N LYS A 3 15.48 25.77 -6.80
CA LYS A 3 15.61 24.86 -5.65
C LYS A 3 15.89 25.54 -4.28
N SER A 4 16.15 26.85 -4.24
CA SER A 4 16.55 27.54 -3.00
C SER A 4 15.47 28.41 -2.35
N ILE A 5 14.34 28.64 -3.02
CA ILE A 5 13.28 29.47 -2.48
C ILE A 5 12.25 28.54 -1.83
N SER A 6 12.25 28.45 -0.50
CA SER A 6 11.26 27.67 0.22
C SER A 6 9.87 28.32 0.11
N LEU A 7 8.81 27.51 -0.04
CA LEU A 7 7.41 27.98 -0.01
C LEU A 7 7.14 28.92 1.18
N LYS A 8 7.78 28.66 2.32
CA LYS A 8 7.71 29.51 3.52
C LYS A 8 8.20 30.92 3.25
N ARG A 9 9.31 31.10 2.52
CA ARG A 9 9.84 32.44 2.21
C ARG A 9 8.89 33.21 1.29
N ILE A 10 8.30 32.58 0.29
CA ILE A 10 7.34 33.26 -0.60
C ILE A 10 6.09 33.65 0.17
N ARG A 11 5.56 32.76 1.02
CA ARG A 11 4.43 33.06 1.91
C ARG A 11 4.72 34.27 2.80
N THR A 12 5.87 34.30 3.48
CA THR A 12 6.28 35.43 4.30
C THR A 12 6.40 36.73 3.49
N PHE A 13 6.93 36.63 2.26
CA PHE A 13 6.99 37.78 1.38
C PHE A 13 5.58 38.26 0.98
N MET A 14 4.66 37.36 0.64
CA MET A 14 3.27 37.71 0.34
C MET A 14 2.57 38.33 1.54
N MET A 15 2.84 37.89 2.78
CA MET A 15 2.33 38.53 3.99
C MET A 15 2.80 40.00 4.09
N SER A 16 4.09 40.24 3.88
CA SER A 16 4.65 41.61 3.91
C SER A 16 4.09 42.46 2.78
N TRP A 17 3.92 41.89 1.59
CA TRP A 17 3.33 42.58 0.44
C TRP A 17 1.87 42.95 0.67
N ASN A 18 1.06 42.01 1.20
CA ASN A 18 -0.34 42.29 1.52
C ASN A 18 -0.48 43.34 2.63
N PHE A 19 0.42 43.35 3.64
CA PHE A 19 0.48 44.41 4.64
C PHE A 19 0.69 45.77 3.99
N PHE A 20 1.65 45.86 3.07
CA PHE A 20 1.93 47.07 2.32
C PHE A 20 0.71 47.52 1.50
N MET A 21 0.07 46.62 0.79
CA MET A 21 -1.11 46.90 -0.03
C MET A 21 -2.28 47.44 0.77
N ILE A 22 -2.64 46.76 1.87
CA ILE A 22 -3.72 47.16 2.80
C ILE A 22 -3.44 48.56 3.34
N THR A 23 -2.20 48.82 3.75
CA THR A 23 -1.77 50.11 4.25
C THR A 23 -1.89 51.19 3.15
N CYS A 24 -1.49 50.91 1.90
CA CYS A 24 -1.61 51.84 0.78
C CYS A 24 -3.09 52.19 0.48
N TYR A 25 -3.99 51.22 0.42
CA TYR A 25 -5.41 51.48 0.20
C TYR A 25 -6.03 52.30 1.32
N ALA A 26 -5.76 51.94 2.59
CA ALA A 26 -6.25 52.71 3.74
C ALA A 26 -5.71 54.16 3.76
N MET A 27 -4.44 54.37 3.42
CA MET A 27 -3.84 55.67 3.26
C MET A 27 -4.49 56.51 2.13
N ILE A 28 -4.79 55.86 1.00
CA ILE A 28 -5.46 56.54 -0.11
C ILE A 28 -6.81 57.08 0.34
N PHE A 29 -7.63 56.30 1.03
CA PHE A 29 -8.90 56.77 1.60
C PHE A 29 -8.70 57.93 2.57
N MET A 30 -7.72 57.85 3.44
CA MET A 30 -7.40 58.91 4.42
C MET A 30 -6.94 60.21 3.74
N PHE A 31 -5.98 60.12 2.80
CA PHE A 31 -5.47 61.27 2.10
C PHE A 31 -6.51 61.89 1.17
N SER A 32 -7.31 61.09 0.46
CA SER A 32 -8.40 61.57 -0.40
C SER A 32 -9.45 62.31 0.41
N THR A 33 -9.82 61.76 1.61
CA THR A 33 -10.80 62.47 2.46
C THR A 33 -10.23 63.81 2.96
N ASN A 34 -8.96 63.86 3.37
CA ASN A 34 -8.32 65.12 3.77
C ASN A 34 -8.26 66.11 2.63
N TYR A 35 -7.98 65.63 1.41
CA TYR A 35 -7.98 66.49 0.20
C TYR A 35 -9.38 67.05 -0.09
N ILE A 36 -10.43 66.24 0.02
CA ILE A 36 -11.84 66.63 -0.15
C ILE A 36 -12.22 67.73 0.81
N ILE A 37 -11.84 67.58 2.11
CA ILE A 37 -12.12 68.56 3.14
C ILE A 37 -11.37 69.86 2.89
N ALA A 38 -10.06 69.77 2.59
CA ALA A 38 -9.20 70.93 2.40
C ALA A 38 -9.61 71.78 1.18
N ASN A 39 -10.20 71.21 0.16
CA ASN A 39 -10.64 71.86 -1.07
C ASN A 39 -12.16 72.15 -1.10
N ASN A 40 -12.87 71.98 0.04
CA ASN A 40 -14.32 72.21 0.16
C ASN A 40 -15.18 71.41 -0.85
N LEU A 41 -14.70 70.22 -1.29
CA LEU A 41 -15.36 69.31 -2.23
C LEU A 41 -16.34 68.37 -1.54
N SER A 42 -16.55 68.48 -0.24
CA SER A 42 -17.33 67.53 0.54
C SER A 42 -18.75 67.37 0.10
N ARG A 43 -19.40 68.47 -0.36
CA ARG A 43 -20.79 68.44 -0.86
C ARG A 43 -20.92 67.60 -2.15
N ASP A 44 -20.05 67.87 -3.09
CA ASP A 44 -20.07 67.22 -4.41
C ASP A 44 -19.69 65.73 -4.25
N PHE A 45 -18.69 65.40 -3.42
CA PHE A 45 -18.29 64.05 -3.09
C PHE A 45 -19.42 63.28 -2.43
N LEU A 46 -20.09 63.83 -1.38
CA LEU A 46 -21.19 63.13 -0.71
C LEU A 46 -22.43 62.98 -1.61
N SER A 47 -22.65 63.91 -2.56
CA SER A 47 -23.75 63.77 -3.53
C SER A 47 -23.51 62.69 -4.60
N SER A 48 -22.26 62.31 -4.83
CA SER A 48 -21.88 61.22 -5.73
C SER A 48 -21.95 59.82 -5.08
N LEU A 49 -22.11 59.78 -3.78
CA LEU A 49 -22.11 58.53 -3.01
C LEU A 49 -23.53 58.08 -2.65
N ASN A 50 -23.76 56.80 -2.72
CA ASN A 50 -25.02 56.18 -2.26
C ASN A 50 -25.11 56.05 -0.71
N TYR A 51 -23.97 56.05 -0.03
CA TYR A 51 -23.86 55.88 1.43
C TYR A 51 -22.81 56.79 2.00
N ILE A 52 -22.98 57.18 3.27
CA ILE A 52 -21.99 58.01 4.00
C ILE A 52 -20.79 57.13 4.30
N PRO A 53 -19.58 57.50 3.91
CA PRO A 53 -18.37 56.74 4.17
C PRO A 53 -18.03 56.78 5.67
N GLU A 54 -17.42 55.70 6.15
CA GLU A 54 -16.88 55.63 7.52
C GLU A 54 -15.69 56.58 7.66
N ASN A 55 -15.35 56.87 8.92
CA ASN A 55 -14.18 57.71 9.18
C ASN A 55 -12.90 57.01 8.69
N PRO A 56 -12.12 57.60 7.79
CA PRO A 56 -10.97 56.97 7.19
C PRO A 56 -9.87 56.63 8.20
N GLY A 57 -9.79 57.33 9.32
CA GLY A 57 -8.89 56.97 10.42
C GLY A 57 -9.31 55.67 11.09
N LEU A 58 -10.62 55.44 11.24
CA LEU A 58 -11.11 54.15 11.80
C LEU A 58 -10.82 53.01 10.82
N ILE A 59 -11.06 53.19 9.53
CA ILE A 59 -10.73 52.22 8.47
C ILE A 59 -9.24 51.84 8.54
N PHE A 60 -8.37 52.86 8.66
CA PHE A 60 -6.91 52.64 8.73
C PHE A 60 -6.53 51.76 9.93
N PHE A 61 -6.97 52.13 11.15
CA PHE A 61 -6.63 51.37 12.35
C PHE A 61 -7.29 49.98 12.37
N GLU A 62 -8.56 49.88 11.94
CA GLU A 62 -9.28 48.62 11.92
C GLU A 62 -8.58 47.61 10.97
N THR A 63 -8.26 48.02 9.75
CA THR A 63 -7.60 47.15 8.79
C THR A 63 -6.22 46.67 9.23
N LEU A 64 -5.44 47.58 9.88
CA LEU A 64 -4.13 47.21 10.45
C LEU A 64 -4.23 46.21 11.60
N ILE A 65 -5.20 46.42 12.51
CA ILE A 65 -5.42 45.50 13.63
C ILE A 65 -5.86 44.14 13.13
N LEU A 66 -6.86 44.10 12.24
CA LEU A 66 -7.36 42.85 11.68
C LEU A 66 -6.26 42.07 10.94
N PHE A 67 -5.45 42.79 10.13
CA PHE A 67 -4.36 42.13 9.40
C PHE A 67 -3.23 41.67 10.32
N SER A 68 -2.95 42.42 11.39
CA SER A 68 -2.00 42.01 12.44
C SER A 68 -2.49 40.68 13.12
N CYS A 69 -3.78 40.56 13.38
CA CYS A 69 -4.37 39.30 13.85
C CYS A 69 -4.16 38.16 12.88
N VAL A 70 -4.37 38.39 11.57
CA VAL A 70 -4.10 37.38 10.52
C VAL A 70 -2.63 36.95 10.53
N ILE A 71 -1.68 37.90 10.62
CA ILE A 71 -0.24 37.60 10.69
C ILE A 71 0.08 36.76 11.92
N VAL A 72 -0.47 37.11 13.08
CA VAL A 72 -0.25 36.34 14.33
C VAL A 72 -0.79 34.93 14.18
N LEU A 73 -2.01 34.75 13.67
CA LEU A 73 -2.59 33.46 13.41
C LEU A 73 -1.71 32.62 12.46
N MET A 74 -1.32 33.18 11.32
CA MET A 74 -0.48 32.51 10.33
C MET A 74 0.89 32.07 10.90
N ASN A 75 1.52 32.85 11.77
CA ASN A 75 2.81 32.53 12.35
C ASN A 75 2.71 31.61 13.58
N PHE A 76 1.68 31.78 14.42
CA PHE A 76 1.51 30.97 15.63
C PHE A 76 1.38 29.48 15.30
N PHE A 77 0.76 29.15 14.17
CA PHE A 77 0.50 27.77 13.75
C PHE A 77 1.61 27.11 12.95
N ASP A 78 2.60 27.82 12.44
CA ASP A 78 3.78 27.24 11.82
C ASP A 78 4.48 26.18 12.70
N HIS A 79 4.34 26.26 14.00
CA HIS A 79 4.95 25.36 14.97
C HIS A 79 4.07 24.17 15.40
N ARG A 80 2.74 24.20 15.17
CA ARG A 80 1.78 23.18 15.65
C ARG A 80 1.09 22.34 14.56
N VAL A 81 1.39 22.56 13.31
CA VAL A 81 0.64 22.03 12.12
C VAL A 81 0.50 20.50 12.07
N LYS A 82 1.33 19.73 12.77
CA LYS A 82 1.37 18.26 12.60
C LYS A 82 0.38 17.44 13.42
N GLU A 83 -0.23 17.99 14.45
CA GLU A 83 -0.94 17.15 15.43
C GLU A 83 -2.48 17.13 15.30
N TYR A 84 -3.13 18.21 14.82
CA TYR A 84 -4.61 18.28 14.84
C TYR A 84 -5.21 18.89 13.58
N PRO A 85 -5.75 18.08 12.65
CA PRO A 85 -6.32 18.57 11.38
C PRO A 85 -7.57 19.45 11.57
N PHE A 86 -8.35 19.23 12.63
CA PHE A 86 -9.55 20.01 12.93
C PHE A 86 -9.23 21.43 13.38
N GLU A 87 -8.20 21.61 14.20
CA GLU A 87 -7.75 22.93 14.62
C GLU A 87 -7.29 23.78 13.44
N ASN A 88 -6.56 23.17 12.49
CA ASN A 88 -6.12 23.86 11.28
C ASN A 88 -7.28 24.38 10.43
N LEU A 89 -8.38 23.62 10.33
CA LEU A 89 -9.58 24.05 9.62
C LEU A 89 -10.27 25.21 10.33
N LEU A 90 -10.36 25.17 11.65
CA LEU A 90 -10.94 26.25 12.45
C LEU A 90 -10.16 27.56 12.25
N PHE A 91 -8.83 27.50 12.27
CA PHE A 91 -7.99 28.70 12.11
C PHE A 91 -8.05 29.27 10.71
N LEU A 92 -8.07 28.43 9.68
CA LEU A 92 -8.28 28.89 8.31
C LEU A 92 -9.65 29.57 8.16
N SER A 93 -10.68 29.05 8.84
CA SER A 93 -12.01 29.67 8.84
C SER A 93 -11.96 31.06 9.50
N ILE A 94 -11.24 31.20 10.63
CA ILE A 94 -11.05 32.51 11.29
C ILE A 94 -10.28 33.47 10.40
N GLU A 95 -9.20 33.03 9.73
CA GLU A 95 -8.44 33.86 8.79
C GLU A 95 -9.29 34.32 7.60
N THR A 96 -10.15 33.42 7.06
CA THR A 96 -11.08 33.74 5.98
C THR A 96 -12.10 34.81 6.43
N ILE A 97 -12.63 34.67 7.65
CA ILE A 97 -13.56 35.66 8.22
C ILE A 97 -12.86 37.00 8.44
N LEU A 98 -11.64 37.01 9.00
CA LEU A 98 -10.86 38.23 9.18
C LEU A 98 -10.54 38.89 7.82
N GLY A 99 -10.15 38.07 6.82
CA GLY A 99 -9.92 38.54 5.46
C GLY A 99 -11.15 39.19 4.85
N PHE A 100 -12.33 38.62 5.08
CA PHE A 100 -13.60 39.20 4.62
C PHE A 100 -13.86 40.55 5.29
N PHE A 101 -13.64 40.71 6.60
CA PHE A 101 -13.80 41.97 7.30
C PHE A 101 -12.81 43.04 6.78
N ILE A 102 -11.54 42.67 6.52
CA ILE A 102 -10.56 43.57 5.92
C ILE A 102 -11.04 44.07 4.54
N MET A 103 -11.53 43.15 3.67
CA MET A 103 -12.05 43.52 2.37
C MET A 103 -13.26 44.44 2.49
N LYS A 104 -14.18 44.15 3.44
CA LYS A 104 -15.36 44.99 3.70
C LYS A 104 -14.95 46.40 4.13
N SER A 105 -14.01 46.54 5.07
CA SER A 105 -13.52 47.83 5.54
C SER A 105 -12.81 48.62 4.42
N LEU A 106 -12.21 47.95 3.44
CA LEU A 106 -11.64 48.55 2.24
C LEU A 106 -12.65 48.67 1.09
N TYR A 107 -13.96 48.55 1.37
CA TYR A 107 -15.03 48.65 0.35
C TYR A 107 -14.86 47.67 -0.80
N PHE A 108 -14.29 46.48 -0.56
CA PHE A 108 -13.95 45.47 -1.57
C PHE A 108 -13.07 46.01 -2.73
N SER A 109 -12.26 47.04 -2.47
CA SER A 109 -11.33 47.58 -3.46
C SER A 109 -10.03 46.75 -3.55
N TYR A 110 -9.74 45.92 -2.56
CA TYR A 110 -8.55 45.10 -2.50
C TYR A 110 -8.92 43.62 -2.22
N HIS A 111 -8.60 42.74 -3.17
CA HIS A 111 -8.91 41.33 -3.13
C HIS A 111 -7.69 40.43 -2.84
N GLY A 112 -6.51 41.01 -2.82
CA GLY A 112 -5.22 40.28 -2.73
C GLY A 112 -5.05 39.44 -1.46
N ILE A 113 -5.79 39.77 -0.40
CA ILE A 113 -5.77 38.99 0.84
C ILE A 113 -6.26 37.55 0.63
N ILE A 114 -7.16 37.31 -0.33
CA ILE A 114 -7.64 35.98 -0.64
C ILE A 114 -6.52 35.12 -1.22
N TYR A 115 -5.66 35.70 -2.06
CA TYR A 115 -4.47 35.00 -2.57
C TYR A 115 -3.54 34.56 -1.44
N LEU A 116 -3.37 35.41 -0.42
CA LEU A 116 -2.56 35.08 0.76
C LEU A 116 -3.18 33.93 1.55
N ILE A 117 -4.48 33.98 1.83
CA ILE A 117 -5.21 32.92 2.58
C ILE A 117 -5.17 31.60 1.77
N PHE A 118 -5.30 31.66 0.47
CA PHE A 118 -5.19 30.48 -0.40
C PHE A 118 -3.79 29.86 -0.34
N CYS A 119 -2.74 30.67 -0.39
CA CYS A 119 -1.36 30.22 -0.24
C CYS A 119 -1.12 29.59 1.13
N ASP A 120 -1.67 30.18 2.18
CA ASP A 120 -1.56 29.65 3.55
C ASP A 120 -2.28 28.31 3.70
N ALA A 121 -3.47 28.18 3.12
CA ALA A 121 -4.20 26.92 3.09
C ALA A 121 -3.40 25.80 2.40
N LEU A 122 -2.86 26.04 1.21
CA LEU A 122 -2.02 25.09 0.50
C LEU A 122 -0.75 24.72 1.28
N PHE A 123 -0.14 25.71 1.95
CA PHE A 123 1.05 25.49 2.76
C PHE A 123 0.79 24.61 3.96
N ARG A 124 -0.31 24.84 4.70
CA ARG A 124 -0.66 24.09 5.92
C ARG A 124 -1.13 22.67 5.66
N PHE A 125 -1.91 22.48 4.63
CA PHE A 125 -2.56 21.18 4.34
C PHE A 125 -1.81 20.35 3.31
N LYS A 126 -0.54 20.60 3.08
CA LYS A 126 0.27 19.90 2.07
C LYS A 126 0.19 18.37 2.17
N GLU A 127 0.13 17.82 3.38
CA GLU A 127 0.10 16.36 3.63
C GLU A 127 -1.33 15.78 3.73
N ASN A 128 -2.39 16.59 3.57
CA ASN A 128 -3.76 16.16 3.84
C ASN A 128 -4.60 16.02 2.57
N LYS A 129 -5.22 14.84 2.36
CA LYS A 129 -6.13 14.56 1.24
C LYS A 129 -7.29 15.56 1.11
N TYR A 130 -7.68 16.18 2.21
CA TYR A 130 -8.79 17.14 2.26
C TYR A 130 -8.47 18.51 1.67
N VAL A 131 -7.20 18.83 1.37
CA VAL A 131 -6.80 20.10 0.73
C VAL A 131 -7.52 20.33 -0.60
N ARG A 132 -7.70 19.28 -1.38
CA ARG A 132 -8.40 19.37 -2.67
C ARG A 132 -9.82 19.89 -2.52
N TRP A 133 -10.53 19.49 -1.47
CA TRP A 133 -11.88 19.95 -1.18
C TRP A 133 -11.92 21.39 -0.66
N LEU A 134 -10.87 21.82 0.02
CA LEU A 134 -10.76 23.18 0.56
C LEU A 134 -10.43 24.23 -0.51
N THR A 135 -9.75 23.83 -1.57
CA THR A 135 -9.44 24.74 -2.70
C THR A 135 -10.70 25.15 -3.47
N ILE A 136 -11.75 24.34 -3.48
CA ILE A 136 -13.02 24.66 -4.18
C ILE A 136 -13.72 25.87 -3.56
N PRO A 137 -14.06 25.91 -2.25
CA PRO A 137 -14.70 27.07 -1.65
C PRO A 137 -13.80 28.32 -1.67
N LEU A 138 -12.47 28.16 -1.54
CA LEU A 138 -11.54 29.30 -1.67
C LEU A 138 -11.49 29.86 -3.09
N SER A 139 -11.52 29.00 -4.10
CA SER A 139 -11.60 29.44 -5.52
C SER A 139 -12.94 30.13 -5.81
N LEU A 140 -14.03 29.60 -5.26
CA LEU A 140 -15.35 30.22 -5.38
C LEU A 140 -15.36 31.60 -4.73
N LEU A 141 -14.77 31.75 -3.55
CA LEU A 141 -14.65 33.01 -2.84
C LEU A 141 -13.81 34.03 -3.63
N LEU A 142 -12.78 33.58 -4.35
CA LEU A 142 -11.98 34.41 -5.26
C LEU A 142 -12.83 34.98 -6.43
N ILE A 143 -13.72 34.15 -6.99
CA ILE A 143 -14.59 34.55 -8.11
C ILE A 143 -15.67 35.53 -7.63
N ILE A 144 -16.24 35.28 -6.44
CA ILE A 144 -17.33 36.08 -5.88
C ILE A 144 -16.83 37.38 -5.26
N SER A 145 -15.55 37.52 -4.90
CA SER A 145 -14.99 38.66 -4.18
C SER A 145 -14.86 39.90 -5.07
N ASN A 146 -15.90 40.23 -5.84
CA ASN A 146 -15.98 41.44 -6.67
C ASN A 146 -16.85 42.49 -5.98
N TYR A 147 -16.46 43.79 -6.09
CA TYR A 147 -17.23 44.91 -5.59
C TYR A 147 -18.67 44.89 -6.11
N ASP A 148 -18.87 44.64 -7.41
CA ASP A 148 -20.21 44.63 -8.05
C ASP A 148 -21.14 43.60 -7.41
N PHE A 149 -20.63 42.42 -7.05
CA PHE A 149 -21.41 41.39 -6.36
C PHE A 149 -21.78 41.84 -4.93
N PHE A 150 -20.82 42.31 -4.15
CA PHE A 150 -21.04 42.68 -2.76
C PHE A 150 -21.82 44.00 -2.61
N SER A 151 -21.71 44.91 -3.57
CA SER A 151 -22.51 46.17 -3.58
C SER A 151 -24.00 45.93 -3.72
N THR A 152 -24.42 44.77 -4.25
CA THR A 152 -25.85 44.37 -4.30
C THR A 152 -26.34 43.85 -2.95
N LEU A 153 -25.44 43.32 -2.08
CA LEU A 153 -25.78 42.69 -0.79
C LEU A 153 -25.58 43.66 0.38
N PHE A 154 -24.60 44.55 0.29
CA PHE A 154 -24.18 45.45 1.35
C PHE A 154 -24.14 46.89 0.88
N PRO A 155 -24.46 47.87 1.76
CA PRO A 155 -24.29 49.27 1.45
C PRO A 155 -22.79 49.61 1.42
N LEU A 156 -22.21 49.57 0.22
CA LEU A 156 -20.79 49.83 0.03
C LEU A 156 -20.59 51.18 -0.68
N VAL A 157 -19.55 51.88 -0.30
CA VAL A 157 -19.08 53.08 -1.00
C VAL A 157 -18.25 52.63 -2.18
N ASN A 158 -18.49 53.24 -3.37
CA ASN A 158 -17.62 53.02 -4.51
C ASN A 158 -16.26 53.68 -4.25
N ALA A 159 -15.20 52.90 -4.18
CA ALA A 159 -13.85 53.42 -3.97
C ALA A 159 -13.37 54.31 -5.10
N ASP A 160 -13.87 54.11 -6.31
CA ASP A 160 -13.55 54.99 -7.47
C ASP A 160 -13.97 56.43 -7.25
N ALA A 161 -15.01 56.71 -6.47
CA ALA A 161 -15.42 58.06 -6.10
C ALA A 161 -14.32 58.85 -5.37
N TYR A 162 -13.47 58.16 -4.60
CA TYR A 162 -12.30 58.81 -3.98
C TYR A 162 -11.24 59.27 -5.00
N PHE A 163 -11.15 58.62 -6.15
CA PHE A 163 -10.23 58.99 -7.22
C PHE A 163 -10.81 60.08 -8.13
N GLU A 164 -12.17 60.21 -8.23
CA GLU A 164 -12.84 61.18 -9.05
C GLU A 164 -12.63 62.61 -8.58
N VAL A 165 -12.28 62.80 -7.35
CA VAL A 165 -12.01 64.12 -6.74
C VAL A 165 -10.73 64.74 -7.25
N TYR A 166 -9.79 63.97 -7.79
CA TYR A 166 -8.53 64.43 -8.30
C TYR A 166 -8.61 64.86 -9.78
N THR A 167 -7.63 65.63 -10.18
CA THR A 167 -7.49 65.96 -11.61
C THR A 167 -7.32 64.70 -12.46
N SER A 168 -7.73 64.74 -13.71
CA SER A 168 -7.68 63.56 -14.62
C SER A 168 -6.28 62.95 -14.70
N THR A 169 -5.22 63.74 -14.64
CA THR A 169 -3.84 63.28 -14.67
C THR A 169 -3.48 62.53 -13.38
N THR A 170 -3.79 63.11 -12.20
CA THR A 170 -3.51 62.49 -10.88
C THR A 170 -4.34 61.22 -10.72
N ARG A 171 -5.61 61.24 -11.11
CA ARG A 171 -6.48 60.04 -11.09
C ARG A 171 -5.89 58.89 -11.93
N GLY A 172 -5.46 59.23 -13.18
CA GLY A 172 -4.85 58.22 -14.07
C GLY A 172 -3.58 57.62 -13.48
N LEU A 173 -2.71 58.44 -12.88
CA LEU A 173 -1.49 57.96 -12.23
C LEU A 173 -1.78 57.05 -11.02
N LEU A 174 -2.75 57.42 -10.17
CA LEU A 174 -3.12 56.60 -9.00
C LEU A 174 -3.73 55.26 -9.43
N GLN A 175 -4.65 55.26 -10.41
CA GLN A 175 -5.25 54.03 -10.92
C GLN A 175 -4.22 53.09 -11.57
N VAL A 176 -3.31 53.63 -12.40
CA VAL A 176 -2.23 52.84 -13.00
C VAL A 176 -1.30 52.29 -11.92
N GLY A 177 -0.95 53.10 -10.90
CA GLY A 177 -0.11 52.65 -9.78
C GLY A 177 -0.71 51.48 -9.01
N ILE A 178 -1.99 51.58 -8.65
CA ILE A 178 -2.73 50.53 -7.95
C ILE A 178 -2.82 49.25 -8.80
N ASN A 179 -3.21 49.40 -10.09
CA ASN A 179 -3.30 48.25 -10.98
C ASN A 179 -1.95 47.51 -11.12
N ILE A 180 -0.83 48.24 -11.19
CA ILE A 180 0.51 47.63 -11.23
C ILE A 180 0.77 46.86 -9.94
N LEU A 181 0.46 47.41 -8.79
CA LEU A 181 0.65 46.76 -7.49
C LEU A 181 -0.21 45.50 -7.35
N ASP A 182 -1.46 45.53 -7.82
CA ASP A 182 -2.35 44.36 -7.82
C ASP A 182 -1.86 43.27 -8.77
N ILE A 183 -1.36 43.62 -9.96
CA ILE A 183 -0.72 42.71 -10.91
C ILE A 183 0.52 42.06 -10.26
N ILE A 184 1.33 42.80 -9.54
CA ILE A 184 2.50 42.25 -8.82
C ILE A 184 2.05 41.24 -7.76
N ASN A 185 0.97 41.52 -7.03
CA ASN A 185 0.42 40.59 -6.06
C ASN A 185 -0.04 39.27 -6.71
N LEU A 186 -0.74 39.38 -7.85
CA LEU A 186 -1.14 38.21 -8.63
C LEU A 186 0.07 37.40 -9.15
N LEU A 187 1.14 38.09 -9.58
CA LEU A 187 2.37 37.42 -10.03
C LEU A 187 3.04 36.64 -8.91
N PHE A 188 3.05 37.16 -7.68
CA PHE A 188 3.56 36.42 -6.52
C PHE A 188 2.70 35.18 -6.20
N PHE A 189 1.39 35.32 -6.33
CA PHE A 189 0.48 34.17 -6.17
C PHE A 189 0.74 33.10 -7.23
N ILE A 190 0.86 33.48 -8.49
CA ILE A 190 1.20 32.55 -9.58
C ILE A 190 2.56 31.88 -9.33
N LEU A 191 3.56 32.65 -8.93
CA LEU A 191 4.89 32.13 -8.59
C LEU A 191 4.82 31.11 -7.46
N PHE A 192 4.02 31.40 -6.40
CA PHE A 192 3.79 30.46 -5.32
C PHE A 192 3.18 29.14 -5.83
N LEU A 193 2.13 29.21 -6.67
CA LEU A 193 1.47 28.05 -7.24
C LEU A 193 2.41 27.23 -8.12
N MET A 194 3.23 27.89 -8.95
CA MET A 194 4.23 27.20 -9.78
C MET A 194 5.23 26.41 -8.93
N ILE A 195 5.75 27.02 -7.87
CA ILE A 195 6.71 26.35 -6.97
C ILE A 195 6.02 25.25 -6.17
N TYR A 196 4.77 25.47 -5.74
CA TYR A 196 3.97 24.45 -5.05
C TYR A 196 3.77 23.20 -5.93
N ILE A 197 3.31 23.40 -7.18
CA ILE A 197 3.09 22.32 -8.14
C ILE A 197 4.42 21.59 -8.46
N ALA A 198 5.50 22.34 -8.70
CA ALA A 198 6.80 21.76 -8.99
C ALA A 198 7.33 20.88 -7.84
N ASN A 199 7.13 21.30 -6.59
CA ASN A 199 7.49 20.51 -5.42
C ASN A 199 6.63 19.24 -5.29
N GLU A 200 5.33 19.34 -5.56
CA GLU A 200 4.39 18.21 -5.50
C GLU A 200 4.70 17.14 -6.56
N VAL A 201 5.00 17.58 -7.79
CA VAL A 201 5.42 16.69 -8.87
C VAL A 201 6.74 15.99 -8.51
N GLN A 202 7.72 16.73 -8.00
CA GLN A 202 9.00 16.14 -7.60
C GLN A 202 8.85 15.12 -6.45
N GLU A 203 7.96 15.39 -5.50
CA GLU A 203 7.70 14.47 -4.38
C GLU A 203 7.00 13.20 -4.84
N ASN A 204 6.02 13.31 -5.77
CA ASN A 204 5.38 12.16 -6.39
C ASN A 204 6.36 11.31 -7.22
N GLU A 205 7.23 11.92 -7.99
CA GLU A 205 8.28 11.21 -8.72
C GLU A 205 9.22 10.44 -7.78
N ARG A 206 9.61 11.07 -6.68
CA ARG A 206 10.45 10.43 -5.65
C ARG A 206 9.75 9.24 -5.01
N MET A 207 8.49 9.38 -4.60
CA MET A 207 7.71 8.27 -4.04
C MET A 207 7.56 7.10 -5.02
N THR A 208 7.34 7.42 -6.29
CA THR A 208 7.26 6.39 -7.35
C THR A 208 8.58 5.63 -7.49
N GLN A 209 9.73 6.33 -7.46
CA GLN A 209 11.04 5.69 -7.51
C GLN A 209 11.31 4.83 -6.27
N GLU A 210 10.95 5.29 -5.08
CA GLU A 210 11.07 4.52 -3.83
C GLU A 210 10.20 3.25 -3.89
N LEU A 211 8.96 3.33 -4.39
CA LEU A 211 8.10 2.15 -4.60
C LEU A 211 8.70 1.13 -5.57
N ILE A 212 9.24 1.58 -6.70
CA ILE A 212 9.91 0.70 -7.68
C ILE A 212 11.10 0.00 -7.02
N MET A 213 11.92 0.73 -6.25
CA MET A 213 13.07 0.16 -5.53
C MET A 213 12.63 -0.89 -4.50
N VAL A 214 11.58 -0.62 -3.72
CA VAL A 214 11.03 -1.58 -2.76
C VAL A 214 10.55 -2.86 -3.46
N HIS A 215 9.86 -2.73 -4.60
CA HIS A 215 9.44 -3.89 -5.39
C HIS A 215 10.63 -4.72 -5.91
N GLN A 216 11.68 -4.07 -6.39
CA GLN A 216 12.89 -4.76 -6.83
C GLN A 216 13.56 -5.53 -5.70
N VAL A 217 13.75 -4.89 -4.53
CA VAL A 217 14.34 -5.53 -3.35
C VAL A 217 13.50 -6.72 -2.87
N ASN A 218 12.17 -6.59 -2.85
CA ASN A 218 11.30 -7.70 -2.48
C ASN A 218 11.43 -8.89 -3.45
N HIS A 219 11.47 -8.63 -4.75
CA HIS A 219 11.67 -9.67 -5.75
C HIS A 219 13.05 -10.36 -5.62
N GLU A 220 14.11 -9.60 -5.31
CA GLU A 220 15.43 -10.17 -5.04
C GLU A 220 15.41 -11.04 -3.78
N LEU A 221 14.75 -10.59 -2.69
CA LEU A 221 14.61 -11.38 -1.47
C LEU A 221 13.85 -12.70 -1.69
N GLU A 222 12.78 -12.70 -2.50
CA GLU A 222 12.07 -13.92 -2.88
C GLU A 222 12.99 -14.88 -3.65
N ASN A 223 13.78 -14.37 -4.59
CA ASN A 223 14.73 -15.18 -5.32
C ASN A 223 15.84 -15.75 -4.40
N TYR A 224 16.37 -14.94 -3.48
CA TYR A 224 17.35 -15.41 -2.50
C TYR A 224 16.77 -16.48 -1.59
N ALA A 225 15.52 -16.33 -1.14
CA ALA A 225 14.84 -17.32 -0.30
C ALA A 225 14.70 -18.66 -1.05
N ALA A 226 14.24 -18.63 -2.30
CA ALA A 226 14.10 -19.83 -3.13
C ALA A 226 15.44 -20.54 -3.40
N VAL A 227 16.50 -19.78 -3.67
CA VAL A 227 17.86 -20.33 -3.87
C VAL A 227 18.40 -20.91 -2.56
N SER A 228 18.18 -20.23 -1.43
CA SER A 228 18.62 -20.69 -0.11
C SER A 228 17.93 -22.01 0.29
N GLU A 229 16.63 -22.13 0.03
CA GLU A 229 15.86 -23.35 0.26
C GLU A 229 16.41 -24.51 -0.56
N LYS A 230 16.66 -24.29 -1.86
CA LYS A 230 17.23 -25.31 -2.73
C LYS A 230 18.64 -25.76 -2.31
N ILE A 231 19.47 -24.81 -1.86
CA ILE A 231 20.80 -25.14 -1.32
C ILE A 231 20.67 -25.98 -0.03
N ALA A 232 19.73 -25.65 0.84
CA ALA A 232 19.49 -26.39 2.08
C ALA A 232 19.00 -27.82 1.76
N GLU A 233 18.07 -27.98 0.80
CA GLU A 233 17.59 -29.28 0.31
C GLU A 233 18.74 -30.13 -0.27
N ASP A 234 19.55 -29.56 -1.15
CA ASP A 234 20.70 -30.24 -1.75
C ASP A 234 21.76 -30.67 -0.71
N LYS A 235 21.98 -29.81 0.29
CA LYS A 235 22.91 -30.10 1.39
C LYS A 235 22.42 -31.26 2.25
N GLU A 236 21.14 -31.26 2.57
CA GLU A 236 20.53 -32.34 3.35
C GLU A 236 20.50 -33.66 2.59
N ARG A 237 20.16 -33.63 1.30
CA ARG A 237 20.23 -34.79 0.40
C ARG A 237 21.64 -35.40 0.35
N LYS A 238 22.67 -34.57 0.25
CA LYS A 238 24.09 -35.03 0.28
C LYS A 238 24.50 -35.58 1.65
N ARG A 239 23.98 -35.04 2.74
CA ARG A 239 24.22 -35.53 4.09
C ARG A 239 23.63 -36.93 4.27
N LEU A 240 22.37 -37.09 3.87
CA LEU A 240 21.66 -38.35 3.97
C LEU A 240 22.25 -39.45 3.08
N ALA A 241 22.66 -39.10 1.85
CA ALA A 241 23.33 -40.03 0.94
C ALA A 241 24.64 -40.59 1.56
N ARG A 242 25.40 -39.74 2.28
CA ARG A 242 26.61 -40.20 3.00
C ARG A 242 26.24 -41.11 4.18
N GLU A 243 25.25 -40.73 5.00
CA GLU A 243 24.80 -41.52 6.14
C GLU A 243 24.32 -42.91 5.69
N ILE A 244 23.55 -42.99 4.59
CA ILE A 244 23.14 -44.27 3.97
C ILE A 244 24.34 -45.09 3.51
N HIS A 245 25.31 -44.47 2.79
CA HIS A 245 26.50 -45.12 2.27
C HIS A 245 27.36 -45.73 3.40
N ASP A 246 27.57 -44.96 4.46
CA ASP A 246 28.37 -45.39 5.60
C ASP A 246 27.72 -46.56 6.34
N THR A 247 26.40 -46.49 6.60
CA THR A 247 25.63 -47.54 7.26
C THR A 247 25.59 -48.82 6.43
N LEU A 248 25.31 -48.71 5.12
CA LEU A 248 25.30 -49.85 4.21
C LEU A 248 26.71 -50.45 4.04
N GLY A 249 27.73 -49.64 3.89
CA GLY A 249 29.10 -50.08 3.68
C GLY A 249 29.61 -50.93 4.82
N HIS A 250 29.38 -50.50 6.05
CA HIS A 250 29.75 -51.30 7.25
C HIS A 250 28.96 -52.60 7.36
N ALA A 251 27.63 -52.59 7.14
CA ALA A 251 26.80 -53.77 7.20
C ALA A 251 27.21 -54.82 6.13
N LEU A 252 27.38 -54.38 4.88
CA LEU A 252 27.78 -55.28 3.79
C LEU A 252 29.16 -55.88 3.98
N THR A 253 30.12 -55.12 4.49
CA THR A 253 31.46 -55.64 4.79
C THR A 253 31.40 -56.68 5.87
N GLY A 254 30.64 -56.50 6.94
CA GLY A 254 30.45 -57.47 8.00
C GLY A 254 29.76 -58.74 7.51
N ILE A 255 28.75 -58.63 6.64
CA ILE A 255 28.05 -59.76 6.03
C ILE A 255 29.01 -60.55 5.14
N ALA A 256 29.80 -59.90 4.27
CA ALA A 256 30.77 -60.57 3.41
C ALA A 256 31.80 -61.38 4.23
N ALA A 257 32.40 -60.77 5.24
CA ALA A 257 33.36 -61.45 6.12
C ALA A 257 32.74 -62.64 6.88
N GLY A 258 31.48 -62.49 7.33
CA GLY A 258 30.73 -63.54 7.98
C GLY A 258 30.40 -64.72 7.03
N VAL A 259 30.06 -64.45 5.82
CA VAL A 259 29.80 -65.47 4.78
C VAL A 259 31.07 -66.21 4.43
N ASP A 260 32.23 -65.52 4.25
CA ASP A 260 33.51 -66.13 3.95
C ASP A 260 33.94 -67.07 5.10
N ALA A 261 33.73 -66.66 6.36
CA ALA A 261 33.96 -67.52 7.52
C ALA A 261 33.07 -68.78 7.52
N CYS A 262 31.82 -68.66 7.14
CA CYS A 262 30.89 -69.79 7.01
C CYS A 262 31.34 -70.77 5.92
N ILE A 263 31.80 -70.28 4.78
CA ILE A 263 32.34 -71.11 3.68
C ILE A 263 33.55 -71.91 4.17
N ALA A 264 34.46 -71.28 4.89
CA ALA A 264 35.65 -71.96 5.41
C ALA A 264 35.33 -73.00 6.53
N MET A 265 34.24 -72.88 7.25
CA MET A 265 33.90 -73.72 8.35
C MET A 265 32.84 -74.81 8.12
N ILE A 266 32.19 -74.76 6.94
CA ILE A 266 31.04 -75.63 6.68
C ILE A 266 31.35 -77.14 6.74
N ASP A 267 32.49 -77.51 6.21
CA ASP A 267 32.92 -78.94 6.22
C ASP A 267 33.59 -79.37 7.55
N ILE A 268 34.03 -78.41 8.39
CA ILE A 268 34.75 -78.64 9.62
C ILE A 268 33.76 -78.75 10.81
N ASN A 269 32.79 -77.81 10.88
CA ASN A 269 31.81 -77.76 11.95
C ASN A 269 30.46 -77.19 11.43
N PRO A 270 29.61 -78.06 10.90
CA PRO A 270 28.31 -77.65 10.29
C PRO A 270 27.38 -76.96 11.30
N GLU A 271 27.35 -77.38 12.54
CA GLU A 271 26.50 -76.81 13.58
C GLU A 271 26.90 -75.35 13.93
N ALA A 272 28.21 -75.08 14.06
CA ALA A 272 28.72 -73.72 14.28
C ALA A 272 28.44 -72.81 13.09
N THR A 273 28.62 -73.35 11.88
CA THR A 273 28.32 -72.61 10.60
C THR A 273 26.85 -72.26 10.54
N LYS A 274 25.92 -73.14 10.87
CA LYS A 274 24.48 -72.86 10.92
C LYS A 274 24.14 -71.77 11.91
N LYS A 275 24.74 -71.75 13.08
CA LYS A 275 24.55 -70.64 14.07
C LYS A 275 25.06 -69.32 13.48
N GLN A 276 26.21 -69.29 12.82
CA GLN A 276 26.79 -68.12 12.26
C GLN A 276 25.93 -67.56 11.13
N LEU A 277 25.37 -68.43 10.23
CA LEU A 277 24.43 -68.05 9.17
C LEU A 277 23.14 -67.42 9.73
N MET A 278 22.64 -67.90 10.91
CA MET A 278 21.49 -67.28 11.56
C MET A 278 21.83 -65.86 12.07
N VAL A 279 23.05 -65.63 12.56
CA VAL A 279 23.51 -64.27 12.96
C VAL A 279 23.60 -63.34 11.75
N ILE A 280 24.18 -63.81 10.66
CA ILE A 280 24.26 -63.04 9.41
C ILE A 280 22.87 -62.69 8.90
N SER A 281 21.94 -63.64 8.86
CA SER A 281 20.53 -63.38 8.45
C SER A 281 19.88 -62.32 9.32
N LYS A 282 20.12 -62.31 10.63
CA LYS A 282 19.62 -61.26 11.53
C LYS A 282 20.21 -59.89 11.21
N VAL A 283 21.52 -59.82 10.99
CA VAL A 283 22.22 -58.56 10.60
C VAL A 283 21.70 -58.02 9.28
N VAL A 284 21.49 -58.86 8.28
CA VAL A 284 20.91 -58.46 6.98
C VAL A 284 19.51 -57.86 7.17
N ARG A 285 18.63 -58.53 7.92
CA ARG A 285 17.27 -58.02 8.19
C ARG A 285 17.31 -56.65 8.92
N GLN A 286 18.20 -56.51 9.90
CA GLN A 286 18.36 -55.23 10.60
C GLN A 286 18.87 -54.15 9.67
N GLY A 287 19.86 -54.42 8.82
CA GLY A 287 20.38 -53.47 7.83
C GLY A 287 19.32 -53.00 6.84
N ILE A 288 18.42 -53.89 6.40
CA ILE A 288 17.27 -53.52 5.52
C ILE A 288 16.33 -52.53 6.24
N VAL A 289 16.04 -52.79 7.54
CA VAL A 289 15.21 -51.90 8.36
C VAL A 289 15.87 -50.54 8.54
N ASP A 290 17.19 -50.52 8.82
CA ASP A 290 17.91 -49.25 9.00
C ASP A 290 17.99 -48.41 7.73
N VAL A 291 18.15 -49.03 6.55
CA VAL A 291 18.07 -48.34 5.25
C VAL A 291 16.68 -47.81 4.99
N ARG A 292 15.63 -48.61 5.26
CA ARG A 292 14.24 -48.16 5.09
C ARG A 292 13.94 -46.97 6.00
N ASN A 293 14.39 -47.00 7.25
CA ASN A 293 14.27 -45.87 8.18
C ASN A 293 15.03 -44.64 7.72
N SER A 294 16.22 -44.78 7.15
CA SER A 294 17.01 -43.65 6.61
C SER A 294 16.37 -43.02 5.35
N LEU A 295 15.78 -43.84 4.49
CA LEU A 295 14.98 -43.40 3.35
C LEU A 295 13.67 -42.70 3.77
N ASN A 296 13.05 -43.18 4.82
CA ASN A 296 11.82 -42.60 5.37
C ASN A 296 12.07 -41.22 6.01
N LYS A 297 13.26 -40.92 6.56
CA LYS A 297 13.63 -39.58 7.04
C LYS A 297 13.60 -38.48 5.92
N LEU A 298 13.49 -38.88 4.68
CA LEU A 298 13.27 -38.01 3.52
C LEU A 298 11.78 -37.67 3.28
N ARG A 299 10.87 -38.33 4.03
CA ARG A 299 9.41 -38.09 3.91
C ARG A 299 8.95 -36.95 4.84
N PRO A 300 7.89 -36.24 4.52
CA PRO A 300 7.20 -35.38 5.45
C PRO A 300 6.75 -36.18 6.67
N GLY A 301 7.10 -35.73 7.88
CA GLY A 301 6.92 -36.48 9.13
C GLY A 301 5.48 -36.97 9.43
N ALA A 302 4.46 -36.30 8.83
CA ALA A 302 3.06 -36.69 8.98
C ALA A 302 2.71 -38.01 8.24
N LEU A 303 3.30 -38.23 7.04
CA LEU A 303 3.09 -39.45 6.24
C LEU A 303 3.74 -40.68 6.89
N GLU A 304 4.84 -40.52 7.66
CA GLU A 304 5.55 -41.62 8.33
C GLU A 304 4.83 -42.16 9.53
N GLN A 305 4.19 -41.30 10.33
CA GLN A 305 3.59 -41.66 11.60
C GLN A 305 2.17 -42.22 11.47
N HIS A 306 1.40 -41.79 10.50
CA HIS A 306 -0.04 -42.05 10.43
C HIS A 306 -0.51 -42.63 9.08
N GLY A 307 0.40 -42.89 8.13
CA GLY A 307 0.06 -43.25 6.74
C GLY A 307 -0.61 -42.15 5.96
N PHE A 308 -0.92 -42.37 4.68
CA PHE A 308 -1.44 -41.33 3.79
C PHE A 308 -2.79 -40.74 4.24
N LYS A 309 -3.75 -41.57 4.63
CA LYS A 309 -5.05 -41.12 5.14
C LYS A 309 -4.91 -40.33 6.44
N GLY A 310 -4.17 -40.84 7.42
CA GLY A 310 -3.98 -40.15 8.68
C GLY A 310 -3.20 -38.84 8.53
N ALA A 311 -2.26 -38.76 7.61
CA ALA A 311 -1.57 -37.50 7.32
C ALA A 311 -2.53 -36.41 6.77
N ILE A 312 -3.47 -36.80 5.89
CA ILE A 312 -4.51 -35.88 5.39
C ILE A 312 -5.45 -35.45 6.52
N GLU A 313 -5.89 -36.38 7.37
CA GLU A 313 -6.78 -36.10 8.51
C GLU A 313 -6.10 -35.14 9.50
N ASN A 314 -4.85 -35.36 9.85
CA ASN A 314 -4.07 -34.46 10.72
C ASN A 314 -3.91 -33.06 10.12
N MET A 315 -3.63 -32.96 8.82
CA MET A 315 -3.54 -31.68 8.13
C MET A 315 -4.90 -30.94 8.16
N ILE A 316 -6.01 -31.65 7.97
CA ILE A 316 -7.36 -31.09 8.06
C ILE A 316 -7.62 -30.54 9.48
N GLU A 317 -7.27 -31.30 10.53
CA GLU A 317 -7.40 -30.83 11.92
C GLU A 317 -6.57 -29.58 12.18
N GLU A 318 -5.34 -29.52 11.68
CA GLU A 318 -4.46 -28.35 11.81
C GLU A 318 -5.08 -27.11 11.17
N PHE A 319 -5.54 -27.18 9.92
CA PHE A 319 -6.16 -26.04 9.24
C PHE A 319 -7.48 -25.60 9.88
N THR A 320 -8.33 -26.54 10.31
CA THR A 320 -9.61 -26.23 10.97
C THR A 320 -9.44 -25.66 12.39
N SER A 321 -8.34 -26.01 13.08
CA SER A 321 -8.05 -25.47 14.42
C SER A 321 -7.60 -24.01 14.43
N VAL A 322 -7.03 -23.52 13.34
CA VAL A 322 -6.41 -22.17 13.22
C VAL A 322 -7.28 -21.20 12.40
N SER A 323 -8.28 -21.70 11.69
CA SER A 323 -9.15 -20.90 10.80
C SER A 323 -10.63 -21.34 10.91
N ASP A 324 -11.56 -20.47 10.54
CA ASP A 324 -13.00 -20.79 10.44
C ASP A 324 -13.34 -21.65 9.20
N LEU A 325 -12.36 -22.41 8.71
CA LEU A 325 -12.46 -23.26 7.54
C LEU A 325 -13.05 -24.63 7.90
N THR A 326 -14.03 -25.09 7.13
CA THR A 326 -14.54 -26.46 7.23
C THR A 326 -14.04 -27.27 6.05
N ILE A 327 -13.42 -28.42 6.29
CA ILE A 327 -12.92 -29.32 5.25
C ILE A 327 -13.62 -30.67 5.38
N SER A 328 -14.26 -31.13 4.32
CA SER A 328 -14.85 -32.47 4.23
C SER A 328 -13.94 -33.40 3.42
N LEU A 329 -13.74 -34.62 3.91
CA LEU A 329 -12.92 -35.64 3.26
C LEU A 329 -13.75 -36.88 2.94
N ASP A 330 -13.90 -37.16 1.63
CA ASP A 330 -14.46 -38.42 1.12
C ASP A 330 -13.31 -39.30 0.60
N TYR A 331 -12.86 -40.23 1.43
CA TYR A 331 -11.71 -41.10 1.16
C TYR A 331 -12.16 -42.52 0.82
N ARG A 332 -12.08 -42.92 -0.46
CA ARG A 332 -12.53 -44.23 -0.96
C ARG A 332 -11.38 -45.07 -1.54
N LEU A 333 -10.26 -45.17 -0.78
CA LEU A 333 -9.04 -45.83 -1.20
C LEU A 333 -8.66 -46.99 -0.26
N ASP A 334 -9.63 -47.70 0.32
CA ASP A 334 -9.40 -48.69 1.38
C ASP A 334 -8.59 -49.95 0.97
N LYS A 335 -8.32 -50.13 -0.33
CA LYS A 335 -7.63 -51.28 -0.88
C LYS A 335 -6.43 -50.95 -1.79
N VAL A 336 -5.78 -49.82 -1.54
CA VAL A 336 -4.69 -49.35 -2.41
C VAL A 336 -3.45 -49.07 -1.54
N ASP A 337 -2.32 -49.62 -1.98
CA ASP A 337 -1.01 -49.28 -1.40
C ASP A 337 -0.19 -48.56 -2.49
N PHE A 338 -0.06 -47.23 -2.30
CA PHE A 338 0.71 -46.43 -3.23
C PHE A 338 2.18 -46.46 -2.90
N GLU A 339 3.01 -46.33 -3.91
CA GLU A 339 4.40 -45.98 -3.70
C GLU A 339 4.51 -44.65 -2.91
N ASN A 340 5.49 -44.60 -2.01
CA ASN A 340 5.76 -43.45 -1.15
C ASN A 340 5.83 -42.12 -1.92
N THR A 341 6.35 -42.15 -3.15
CA THR A 341 6.45 -40.98 -4.04
C THR A 341 5.09 -40.46 -4.49
N LYS A 342 4.12 -41.35 -4.77
CA LYS A 342 2.75 -40.96 -5.15
C LYS A 342 2.01 -40.34 -3.98
N GLU A 343 2.14 -40.92 -2.77
CA GLU A 343 1.54 -40.36 -1.56
C GLU A 343 2.06 -38.96 -1.23
N ASP A 344 3.39 -38.76 -1.33
CA ASP A 344 3.99 -37.44 -1.09
C ASP A 344 3.50 -36.39 -2.07
N ILE A 345 3.45 -36.74 -3.37
CA ILE A 345 2.97 -35.81 -4.39
C ILE A 345 1.48 -35.48 -4.18
N LEU A 346 0.63 -36.48 -3.91
CA LEU A 346 -0.80 -36.26 -3.64
C LEU A 346 -1.02 -35.41 -2.37
N PHE A 347 -0.29 -35.70 -1.29
CA PHE A 347 -0.34 -34.92 -0.05
C PHE A 347 -0.01 -33.44 -0.29
N ARG A 348 1.07 -33.18 -1.03
CA ARG A 348 1.46 -31.80 -1.37
C ARG A 348 0.46 -31.09 -2.28
N VAL A 349 -0.19 -31.80 -3.21
CA VAL A 349 -1.27 -31.22 -4.04
C VAL A 349 -2.44 -30.81 -3.16
N ILE A 350 -2.84 -31.65 -2.20
CA ILE A 350 -3.91 -31.35 -1.25
C ILE A 350 -3.52 -30.12 -0.39
N GLN A 351 -2.33 -30.13 0.18
CA GLN A 351 -1.81 -29.04 1.02
C GLN A 351 -1.76 -27.70 0.28
N GLU A 352 -1.25 -27.70 -0.96
CA GLU A 352 -1.17 -26.49 -1.79
C GLU A 352 -2.57 -25.98 -2.19
N SER A 353 -3.49 -26.89 -2.53
CA SER A 353 -4.86 -26.52 -2.87
C SER A 353 -5.62 -25.91 -1.68
N VAL A 354 -5.49 -26.50 -0.47
CA VAL A 354 -6.07 -25.94 0.76
C VAL A 354 -5.46 -24.57 1.08
N THR A 355 -4.14 -24.46 0.96
CA THR A 355 -3.43 -23.17 1.18
C THR A 355 -3.91 -22.10 0.21
N ASN A 356 -4.09 -22.44 -1.07
CA ASN A 356 -4.56 -21.50 -2.08
C ASN A 356 -6.02 -21.08 -1.86
N ALA A 357 -6.88 -22.00 -1.45
CA ALA A 357 -8.27 -21.72 -1.10
C ALA A 357 -8.38 -20.70 0.05
N VAL A 358 -7.52 -20.83 1.07
CA VAL A 358 -7.46 -19.88 2.20
C VAL A 358 -6.86 -18.54 1.80
N ARG A 359 -5.71 -18.54 1.09
CA ARG A 359 -4.96 -17.32 0.79
C ARG A 359 -5.56 -16.48 -0.33
N HIS A 360 -6.12 -17.13 -1.32
CA HIS A 360 -6.54 -16.48 -2.57
C HIS A 360 -8.04 -16.55 -2.81
N GLY A 361 -8.71 -17.57 -2.25
CA GLY A 361 -10.13 -17.82 -2.46
C GLY A 361 -11.03 -17.22 -1.38
N ASP A 362 -10.51 -16.86 -0.20
CA ASP A 362 -11.31 -16.55 0.99
C ASP A 362 -12.37 -17.63 1.26
N ALA A 363 -12.01 -18.89 1.02
CA ALA A 363 -12.90 -20.01 1.13
C ALA A 363 -13.23 -20.33 2.60
N THR A 364 -14.47 -20.71 2.86
CA THR A 364 -14.97 -21.17 4.17
C THR A 364 -15.26 -22.67 4.19
N HIS A 365 -15.32 -23.29 3.03
CA HIS A 365 -15.57 -24.72 2.89
C HIS A 365 -14.76 -25.33 1.75
N ILE A 366 -14.17 -26.50 1.98
CA ILE A 366 -13.42 -27.28 0.98
C ILE A 366 -13.91 -28.73 1.02
N ASP A 367 -14.24 -29.28 -0.15
CA ASP A 367 -14.54 -30.68 -0.34
C ASP A 367 -13.36 -31.39 -1.00
N ILE A 368 -12.84 -32.44 -0.35
CA ILE A 368 -11.76 -33.28 -0.86
C ILE A 368 -12.31 -34.67 -1.07
N SER A 369 -12.20 -35.19 -2.29
CA SER A 369 -12.60 -36.57 -2.60
C SER A 369 -11.49 -37.32 -3.35
N LEU A 370 -11.21 -38.53 -2.85
CA LEU A 370 -10.26 -39.49 -3.44
C LEU A 370 -10.97 -40.77 -3.73
N TYR A 371 -10.97 -41.18 -5.00
CA TYR A 371 -11.60 -42.40 -5.45
C TYR A 371 -10.90 -42.99 -6.68
N ILE A 372 -11.20 -44.25 -6.99
CA ILE A 372 -10.70 -44.94 -8.18
C ILE A 372 -11.84 -45.20 -9.11
N GLU A 373 -11.65 -44.90 -10.38
CA GLU A 373 -12.58 -45.14 -11.47
C GLU A 373 -11.76 -45.44 -12.73
N ASP A 374 -12.19 -46.45 -13.51
CA ASP A 374 -11.56 -46.83 -14.79
C ASP A 374 -10.02 -47.01 -14.71
N ASN A 375 -9.54 -47.71 -13.69
CA ASN A 375 -8.11 -47.97 -13.44
C ASN A 375 -7.26 -46.70 -13.28
N SER A 376 -7.88 -45.63 -12.84
CA SER A 376 -7.23 -44.33 -12.54
C SER A 376 -7.66 -43.82 -11.20
N LEU A 377 -6.70 -43.24 -10.47
CA LEU A 377 -6.95 -42.48 -9.23
C LEU A 377 -7.43 -41.08 -9.58
N TYR A 378 -8.51 -40.66 -8.97
CA TYR A 378 -9.02 -39.31 -9.02
C TYR A 378 -8.90 -38.65 -7.65
N LEU A 379 -8.26 -37.48 -7.62
CA LEU A 379 -8.30 -36.55 -6.51
C LEU A 379 -9.02 -35.28 -6.98
N LYS A 380 -10.13 -34.99 -6.34
CA LYS A 380 -10.92 -33.79 -6.59
C LYS A 380 -10.95 -32.89 -5.35
N ILE A 381 -10.59 -31.64 -5.50
CA ILE A 381 -10.59 -30.65 -4.43
C ILE A 381 -11.38 -29.43 -4.94
N GLN A 382 -12.48 -29.12 -4.24
CA GLN A 382 -13.36 -28.01 -4.58
C GLN A 382 -13.49 -27.10 -3.39
N ASP A 383 -13.22 -25.83 -3.55
CA ASP A 383 -13.52 -24.81 -2.54
C ASP A 383 -14.76 -23.98 -2.92
N ASN A 384 -15.30 -23.24 -1.96
CA ASN A 384 -16.42 -22.34 -2.12
C ASN A 384 -15.98 -20.86 -2.19
N GLY A 385 -14.73 -20.61 -2.49
CA GLY A 385 -14.15 -19.26 -2.52
C GLY A 385 -14.58 -18.42 -3.73
N GLN A 386 -13.91 -17.29 -3.93
CA GLN A 386 -14.26 -16.32 -4.98
C GLN A 386 -14.07 -16.86 -6.41
N GLY A 387 -13.22 -17.88 -6.58
CA GLY A 387 -12.88 -18.38 -7.90
C GLY A 387 -12.08 -17.37 -8.74
N CYS A 388 -12.01 -17.62 -10.06
CA CYS A 388 -11.37 -16.73 -11.03
C CYS A 388 -11.93 -16.94 -12.44
N GLU A 389 -12.05 -15.86 -13.22
CA GLU A 389 -12.48 -15.93 -14.63
C GLU A 389 -11.37 -16.50 -15.52
N GLU A 390 -10.11 -16.16 -15.25
CA GLU A 390 -8.93 -16.66 -15.95
C GLU A 390 -7.95 -17.29 -14.96
N ILE A 391 -7.49 -18.52 -15.27
CA ILE A 391 -6.54 -19.23 -14.41
C ILE A 391 -5.12 -18.77 -14.75
N HIS A 392 -4.53 -18.00 -13.85
CA HIS A 392 -3.14 -17.61 -13.92
C HIS A 392 -2.24 -18.64 -13.25
N TYR A 393 -1.38 -19.29 -14.03
CA TYR A 393 -0.42 -20.28 -13.53
C TYR A 393 0.70 -19.60 -12.75
N GLY A 394 0.45 -19.34 -11.46
CA GLY A 394 1.47 -18.95 -10.50
C GLY A 394 2.44 -20.10 -10.20
N PHE A 395 3.38 -19.85 -9.28
CA PHE A 395 4.42 -20.81 -8.90
C PHE A 395 3.84 -22.14 -8.38
N GLY A 396 2.84 -22.10 -7.48
CA GLY A 396 2.20 -23.29 -6.90
C GLY A 396 1.55 -24.19 -7.94
N LEU A 397 0.72 -23.64 -8.85
CA LEU A 397 0.06 -24.41 -9.90
C LEU A 397 1.05 -25.03 -10.90
N LYS A 398 2.14 -24.33 -11.21
CA LYS A 398 3.23 -24.87 -12.05
C LYS A 398 3.94 -26.03 -11.37
N GLN A 399 4.30 -25.90 -10.11
CA GLN A 399 4.93 -26.95 -9.32
C GLN A 399 4.05 -28.19 -9.19
N MET A 400 2.75 -28.01 -8.90
CA MET A 400 1.81 -29.14 -8.86
C MET A 400 1.78 -29.90 -10.19
N LYS A 401 1.70 -29.20 -11.33
CA LYS A 401 1.71 -29.79 -12.66
C LYS A 401 3.01 -30.55 -12.96
N GLU A 402 4.16 -29.98 -12.61
CA GLU A 402 5.47 -30.62 -12.80
C GLU A 402 5.63 -31.90 -11.97
N ARG A 403 5.26 -31.87 -10.68
CA ARG A 403 5.33 -33.02 -9.77
C ARG A 403 4.39 -34.14 -10.22
N LEU A 404 3.15 -33.81 -10.60
CA LEU A 404 2.21 -34.79 -11.13
C LEU A 404 2.71 -35.44 -12.43
N GLY A 405 3.43 -34.67 -13.26
CA GLY A 405 4.08 -35.22 -14.46
C GLY A 405 5.11 -36.31 -14.16
N MET A 406 5.78 -36.31 -13.00
CA MET A 406 6.75 -37.34 -12.60
C MET A 406 6.11 -38.71 -12.37
N ILE A 407 4.82 -38.72 -12.04
CA ILE A 407 4.04 -39.96 -11.78
C ILE A 407 2.97 -40.22 -12.88
N ASN A 408 3.18 -39.65 -14.06
CA ASN A 408 2.25 -39.72 -15.19
C ASN A 408 0.84 -39.18 -14.90
N GLY A 409 0.73 -38.33 -13.85
CA GLY A 409 -0.51 -37.69 -13.47
C GLY A 409 -0.84 -36.46 -14.34
N LYS A 410 -2.12 -36.15 -14.45
CA LYS A 410 -2.65 -34.96 -15.11
C LYS A 410 -3.43 -34.14 -14.12
N VAL A 411 -3.43 -32.82 -14.31
CA VAL A 411 -4.21 -31.89 -13.48
C VAL A 411 -5.01 -30.95 -14.38
N ALA A 412 -6.26 -30.73 -14.02
CA ALA A 412 -7.16 -29.74 -14.60
C ALA A 412 -7.70 -28.82 -13.50
N TYR A 413 -7.95 -27.56 -13.85
CA TYR A 413 -8.45 -26.54 -12.95
C TYR A 413 -9.69 -25.89 -13.54
N ASP A 414 -10.63 -25.48 -12.67
CA ASP A 414 -11.79 -24.66 -13.03
C ASP A 414 -12.04 -23.64 -11.92
N GLY A 415 -12.21 -22.35 -12.30
CA GLY A 415 -12.39 -21.24 -11.37
C GLY A 415 -13.81 -20.68 -11.32
N HIS A 416 -14.81 -21.24 -12.02
CA HIS A 416 -16.13 -20.61 -12.20
C HIS A 416 -17.04 -20.62 -10.95
N ARG A 417 -16.87 -21.58 -10.04
CA ARG A 417 -17.66 -21.70 -8.80
C ARG A 417 -16.74 -22.06 -7.62
N GLY A 418 -16.00 -21.07 -7.12
CA GLY A 418 -14.82 -21.35 -6.31
C GLY A 418 -13.70 -21.90 -7.18
N PHE A 419 -12.72 -22.58 -6.61
CA PHE A 419 -11.63 -23.17 -7.38
C PHE A 419 -11.67 -24.71 -7.28
N LEU A 420 -11.75 -25.35 -8.43
CA LEU A 420 -11.77 -26.81 -8.57
C LEU A 420 -10.44 -27.29 -9.11
N THR A 421 -9.79 -28.20 -8.38
CA THR A 421 -8.61 -28.94 -8.82
C THR A 421 -8.98 -30.41 -9.03
N ILE A 422 -8.75 -30.93 -10.23
CA ILE A 422 -8.98 -32.36 -10.57
C ILE A 422 -7.63 -32.95 -10.96
N VAL A 423 -7.20 -33.97 -10.25
CA VAL A 423 -6.01 -34.75 -10.56
C VAL A 423 -6.43 -36.15 -11.00
N THR A 424 -5.82 -36.65 -12.06
CA THR A 424 -6.01 -38.00 -12.55
C THR A 424 -4.66 -38.69 -12.70
N ILE A 425 -4.47 -39.85 -12.06
CA ILE A 425 -3.22 -40.63 -12.08
C ILE A 425 -3.56 -42.06 -12.53
N PRO A 426 -2.94 -42.58 -13.57
CA PRO A 426 -3.13 -43.98 -13.96
C PRO A 426 -2.54 -44.92 -12.92
N LEU A 427 -3.28 -45.98 -12.55
CA LEU A 427 -2.82 -47.01 -11.65
C LEU A 427 -1.93 -48.01 -12.41
N GLN A 428 -0.89 -48.49 -11.74
CA GLN A 428 0.00 -49.54 -12.27
C GLN A 428 -0.47 -50.92 -11.81
N GLU A 429 -0.12 -51.95 -12.59
CA GLU A 429 -0.41 -53.35 -12.20
C GLU A 429 0.25 -53.67 -10.85
N GLY A 430 -0.55 -54.07 -9.86
CA GLY A 430 -0.10 -54.40 -8.50
C GLY A 430 -0.37 -53.36 -7.43
N GLU A 431 -0.93 -52.19 -7.75
CA GLU A 431 -1.35 -51.16 -6.80
C GLU A 431 -2.77 -51.42 -6.21
N LEU A 432 -3.55 -52.24 -6.84
CA LEU A 432 -4.87 -52.70 -6.37
C LEU A 432 -4.72 -54.06 -5.69
N TYR A 433 -5.12 -54.17 -4.42
CA TYR A 433 -5.30 -55.44 -3.74
C TYR A 433 -6.69 -56.00 -4.11
N ASP A 434 -6.72 -57.26 -4.63
CA ASP A 434 -7.94 -58.03 -4.85
C ASP A 434 -8.76 -58.30 -3.57
#